data_d9016f9d31c8687257f089b6bc405a80
#
_entry.id   d9016f9d31c8687257f089b6bc405a80
#
_cell.length_a   1.000
_cell.length_b   1.000
_cell.length_c   1.000
_cell.angle_alpha   90.00
_cell.angle_beta   90.00
_cell.angle_gamma   90.00
#
_symmetry.space_group_name_H-M   'P 1'
#
loop_
_entity.id
_entity.type
_entity.pdbx_description
1 polymer ?
#
loop_
_entity_poly.entity_id
_entity_poly.type
_entity_poly.pdbx_seq_one_letter_code
_entity_poly.pdbx_strand_id
1 'polypeptide(L)' 'MTNNIKLGTLVKFSDTTSFWLHDIQYDIDEFYTRSQILKNKQLSRMKVVNFKALSGKEMIYVKVEE' A
#
# COMPACT_ATOMS: atom_id res chain seq x y z
N MET A 1 13.89 -3.25 -14.79
CA MET A 1 13.73 -4.25 -13.74
C MET A 1 12.56 -3.94 -12.86
N THR A 2 11.69 -4.87 -12.67
CA THR A 2 10.49 -4.65 -11.91
C THR A 2 10.70 -4.97 -10.45
N ASN A 3 10.37 -4.04 -9.59
CA ASN A 3 10.35 -4.29 -8.16
C ASN A 3 9.04 -4.92 -7.80
N ASN A 4 9.09 -6.21 -7.48
CA ASN A 4 7.89 -6.92 -7.07
C ASN A 4 7.78 -6.92 -5.56
N ILE A 5 7.69 -5.72 -4.99
CA ILE A 5 7.47 -5.60 -3.57
C ILE A 5 5.99 -5.83 -3.32
N LYS A 6 5.70 -6.67 -2.33
CA LYS A 6 4.32 -6.88 -1.92
C LYS A 6 3.90 -5.81 -0.94
N LEU A 7 2.62 -5.47 -0.97
CA LEU A 7 2.10 -4.44 -0.08
C LEU A 7 2.38 -4.73 1.39
N GLY A 8 2.20 -5.98 1.80
CA GLY A 8 2.49 -6.37 3.17
C GLY A 8 3.93 -6.08 3.58
N THR A 9 4.88 -6.29 2.68
CA THR A 9 6.29 -6.01 2.94
C THR A 9 6.53 -4.51 3.12
N LEU A 10 5.97 -3.70 2.22
CA LEU A 10 6.09 -2.25 2.32
C LEU A 10 5.52 -1.74 3.63
N VAL A 11 4.32 -2.20 3.98
CA VAL A 11 3.63 -1.78 5.20
C VAL A 11 4.41 -2.20 6.44
N LYS A 12 4.94 -3.42 6.43
CA LYS A 12 5.67 -3.97 7.57
C LYS A 12 6.90 -3.14 7.91
N PHE A 13 7.59 -2.62 6.91
CA PHE A 13 8.80 -1.84 7.11
C PHE A 13 8.59 -0.33 7.13
N SER A 14 7.35 0.12 7.10
CA SER A 14 7.01 1.54 7.18
C SER A 14 6.74 1.96 8.61
N ASP A 15 7.03 3.20 8.92
CA ASP A 15 6.70 3.77 10.23
C ASP A 15 5.30 4.37 10.26
N THR A 16 4.66 4.47 9.12
CA THR A 16 3.35 5.07 8.97
C THR A 16 2.25 4.10 9.37
N THR A 17 1.16 4.62 9.93
CA THR A 17 0.01 3.82 10.31
C THR A 17 -1.14 3.92 9.32
N SER A 18 -1.10 4.88 8.40
CA SER A 18 -2.19 5.11 7.44
C SER A 18 -1.67 4.96 6.02
N PHE A 19 -2.48 4.32 5.19
CA PHE A 19 -2.13 4.06 3.79
C PHE A 19 -3.29 4.37 2.89
N TRP A 20 -2.99 5.04 1.79
CA TRP A 20 -3.94 5.31 0.72
C TRP A 20 -3.60 4.39 -0.43
N LEU A 21 -4.43 3.38 -0.66
CA LEU A 21 -4.22 2.41 -1.72
C LEU A 21 -5.03 2.78 -2.95
N HIS A 22 -4.35 2.86 -4.07
CA HIS A 22 -4.99 3.08 -5.36
C HIS A 22 -4.80 1.82 -6.21
N ASP A 23 -5.89 1.10 -6.44
CA ASP A 23 -5.87 -0.08 -7.30
C ASP A 23 -5.92 0.38 -8.75
N ILE A 24 -4.81 0.20 -9.47
CA ILE A 24 -4.71 0.71 -10.83
C ILE A 24 -5.53 -0.11 -11.83
N GLN A 25 -5.88 -1.35 -11.48
CA GLN A 25 -6.69 -2.20 -12.35
C GLN A 25 -8.14 -1.70 -12.43
N TYR A 26 -8.68 -1.31 -11.29
CA TYR A 26 -10.09 -0.93 -11.18
C TYR A 26 -10.29 0.55 -10.91
N ASP A 27 -9.19 1.30 -10.80
CA ASP A 27 -9.23 2.74 -10.53
C ASP A 27 -10.03 3.05 -9.28
N ILE A 28 -9.74 2.30 -8.22
CA ILE A 28 -10.42 2.43 -6.93
C ILE A 28 -9.44 2.91 -5.87
N ASP A 29 -9.85 3.91 -5.10
CA ASP A 29 -9.08 4.42 -3.98
C ASP A 29 -9.67 3.92 -2.68
N GLU A 30 -8.83 3.41 -1.80
CA GLU A 30 -9.25 2.97 -0.47
C GLU A 30 -8.23 3.34 0.56
N PHE A 31 -8.68 3.58 1.78
CA PHE A 31 -7.81 3.95 2.88
C PHE A 31 -7.81 2.85 3.92
N TYR A 32 -6.62 2.45 4.33
CA TYR A 32 -6.46 1.38 5.31
C TYR A 32 -5.43 1.77 6.35
N THR A 33 -5.57 1.18 7.54
CA THR A 33 -4.53 1.26 8.55
C THR A 33 -3.53 0.13 8.32
N ARG A 34 -2.35 0.29 8.90
CA ARG A 34 -1.31 -0.74 8.87
C ARG A 34 -1.86 -2.08 9.35
N SER A 35 -2.58 -2.06 10.45
CA SER A 35 -3.14 -3.27 11.04
C SER A 35 -4.10 -3.98 10.09
N GLN A 36 -4.96 -3.20 9.44
CA GLN A 36 -5.92 -3.76 8.49
C GLN A 36 -5.24 -4.46 7.33
N ILE A 37 -4.19 -3.85 6.80
CA ILE A 37 -3.46 -4.43 5.67
C ILE A 37 -2.75 -5.71 6.09
N LEU A 38 -2.07 -5.69 7.22
CA LEU A 38 -1.29 -6.85 7.67
C LEU A 38 -2.16 -8.03 8.04
N LYS A 39 -3.40 -7.78 8.46
CA LYS A 39 -4.35 -8.85 8.78
C LYS A 39 -5.08 -9.39 7.57
N ASN A 40 -5.04 -8.67 6.46
CA ASN A 40 -5.74 -9.09 5.25
C ASN A 40 -4.74 -9.67 4.26
N LYS A 41 -4.80 -10.99 4.08
CA LYS A 41 -3.84 -11.69 3.22
C LYS A 41 -3.93 -11.26 1.76
N GLN A 42 -5.13 -10.96 1.28
CA GLN A 42 -5.31 -10.52 -0.09
C GLN A 42 -4.66 -9.17 -0.33
N LEU A 43 -4.86 -8.24 0.60
CA LEU A 43 -4.22 -6.93 0.51
C LEU A 43 -2.70 -7.04 0.61
N SER A 44 -2.23 -7.86 1.55
CA SER A 44 -0.79 -8.03 1.76
C SER A 44 -0.08 -8.60 0.54
N ARG A 45 -0.78 -9.35 -0.29
CA ARG A 45 -0.21 -9.97 -1.49
C ARG A 45 -0.21 -9.08 -2.71
N MET A 46 -0.90 -7.97 -2.68
CA MET A 46 -0.95 -7.08 -3.83
C MET A 46 0.44 -6.55 -4.16
N LYS A 47 0.70 -6.39 -5.45
CA LYS A 47 1.97 -5.87 -5.92
C LYS A 47 1.99 -4.36 -5.80
N VAL A 48 3.09 -3.82 -5.29
CA VAL A 48 3.30 -2.39 -5.23
C VAL A 48 3.89 -1.93 -6.56
N VAL A 49 3.15 -1.10 -7.26
CA VAL A 49 3.61 -0.53 -8.53
C VAL A 49 4.45 0.71 -8.27
N ASN A 50 3.99 1.53 -7.34
CA ASN A 50 4.67 2.76 -7.00
C ASN A 50 4.17 3.21 -5.62
N PHE A 51 4.93 4.02 -4.94
CA PHE A 51 4.49 4.57 -3.67
C PHE A 51 5.15 5.92 -3.43
N LYS A 52 4.52 6.72 -2.57
CA LYS A 52 4.97 8.08 -2.29
C LYS A 52 4.54 8.48 -0.89
N ALA A 53 5.48 8.95 -0.10
CA ALA A 53 5.16 9.52 1.20
C ALA A 53 4.55 10.90 0.97
N LEU A 54 3.41 11.15 1.62
CA LEU A 54 2.73 12.42 1.46
C LEU A 54 3.27 13.41 2.49
N SER A 55 3.82 14.51 1.97
CA SER A 55 4.42 15.54 2.80
C SER A 55 3.37 16.18 3.71
N GLY A 56 3.71 16.34 4.99
CA GLY A 56 2.80 16.93 5.95
C GLY A 56 1.66 16.05 6.42
N LYS A 57 1.66 14.79 5.98
CA LYS A 57 0.64 13.82 6.39
C LYS A 57 1.33 12.53 6.80
N GLU A 58 0.81 11.89 7.82
CA GLU A 58 1.32 10.59 8.23
C GLU A 58 0.66 9.50 7.41
N MET A 59 0.87 9.55 6.10
CA MET A 59 0.22 8.66 5.16
C MET A 59 1.12 8.39 3.97
N ILE A 60 1.06 7.18 3.47
CA ILE A 60 1.78 6.79 2.25
C ILE A 60 0.74 6.45 1.18
N TYR A 61 0.89 7.07 0.02
CA TYR A 61 0.08 6.77 -1.15
C TYR A 61 0.74 5.63 -1.92
N VAL A 62 0.01 4.55 -2.16
CA VAL A 62 0.55 3.36 -2.81
C VAL A 62 -0.33 2.96 -3.98
N LYS A 63 0.27 2.83 -5.15
CA LYS A 63 -0.41 2.25 -6.31
C LYS A 63 -0.18 0.76 -6.27
N VAL A 64 -1.26 0.00 -6.32
CA VAL A 64 -1.20 -1.46 -6.21
C VAL A 64 -1.94 -2.14 -7.35
N GLU A 65 -1.59 -3.39 -7.60
CA GLU A 65 -2.29 -4.25 -8.54
C GLU A 65 -2.22 -5.69 -8.03
N GLU A 66 -3.10 -6.54 -8.55
CA GLU A 66 -3.07 -7.94 -8.20
C GLU A 66 -1.87 -8.68 -8.78
#